data_a7f3e6a8ab8f0b84edacab320eda2715
#
_entry.id   a7f3e6a8ab8f0b84edacab320eda2715
#
_cell.length_a   1.000
_cell.length_b   1.000
_cell.length_c   1.000
_cell.angle_alpha   90.00
_cell.angle_beta   90.00
_cell.angle_gamma   90.00
#
_symmetry.space_group_name_H-M   'P 1'
#
loop_
_entity.id
_entity.type
_entity.pdbx_description
1 polymer ?
#
loop_
_entity_poly.entity_id
_entity_poly.type
_entity_poly.pdbx_seq_one_letter_code
_entity_poly.pdbx_strand_id
1 'polypeptide(L)'
;MFSMKEFGQRVSNLRKIRNLTQDELAYRVNVNKGHISRIERGTVACSLELLIDLSNELHTSTDFLLTGIGPSNDFAKEEIETAISILSSIKQLL
;
A
#
# COMPACT_ATOMS: atom_id res chain seq x y z
N MET A 1 -16.11 -5.89 10.61
CA MET A 1 -16.05 -7.16 9.85
C MET A 1 -15.12 -6.99 8.65
N PHE A 2 -14.35 -8.02 8.32
CA PHE A 2 -13.45 -7.97 7.17
C PHE A 2 -14.23 -7.94 5.86
N SER A 3 -13.85 -7.04 4.95
CA SER A 3 -14.44 -6.93 3.62
C SER A 3 -13.36 -7.13 2.56
N MET A 4 -13.48 -8.19 1.76
CA MET A 4 -12.58 -8.44 0.64
C MET A 4 -12.61 -7.30 -0.38
N LYS A 5 -13.77 -6.71 -0.59
CA LYS A 5 -13.94 -5.61 -1.53
C LYS A 5 -13.16 -4.37 -1.06
N GLU A 6 -13.31 -4.00 0.20
CA GLU A 6 -12.60 -2.85 0.76
C GLU A 6 -11.09 -3.11 0.83
N PHE A 7 -10.71 -4.32 1.21
CA PHE A 7 -9.31 -4.73 1.19
C PHE A 7 -8.71 -4.57 -0.21
N GLY A 8 -9.41 -5.08 -1.22
CA GLY A 8 -8.96 -4.96 -2.61
C GLY A 8 -8.83 -3.52 -3.07
N GLN A 9 -9.75 -2.66 -2.66
CA GLN A 9 -9.69 -1.23 -2.97
C GLN A 9 -8.47 -0.57 -2.33
N ARG A 10 -8.14 -0.92 -1.09
CA ARG A 10 -6.95 -0.39 -0.43
C ARG A 10 -5.68 -0.83 -1.15
N VAL A 11 -5.60 -2.09 -1.54
CA VAL A 11 -4.47 -2.60 -2.33
C VAL A 11 -4.34 -1.81 -3.63
N SER A 12 -5.43 -1.64 -4.36
CA SER A 12 -5.43 -0.90 -5.63
C SER A 12 -5.00 0.55 -5.45
N ASN A 13 -5.56 1.24 -4.46
CA ASN A 13 -5.23 2.64 -4.20
C ASN A 13 -3.76 2.81 -3.82
N LEU A 14 -3.25 1.98 -2.94
CA LEU A 14 -1.86 2.05 -2.50
C LEU A 14 -0.90 1.71 -3.64
N ARG A 15 -1.26 0.73 -4.47
CA ARG A 15 -0.48 0.39 -5.65
C ARG A 15 -0.34 1.59 -6.59
N LYS A 16 -1.45 2.27 -6.87
CA LYS A 16 -1.46 3.44 -7.76
C LYS A 16 -0.66 4.60 -7.18
N ILE A 17 -0.77 4.84 -5.89
CA ILE A 17 0.02 5.87 -5.20
C ILE A 17 1.51 5.59 -5.36
N ARG A 18 1.91 4.32 -5.36
CA ARG A 18 3.30 3.92 -5.55
C ARG A 18 3.72 3.85 -7.02
N ASN A 19 2.83 4.22 -7.95
CA ASN A 19 3.06 4.17 -9.40
C ASN A 19 3.41 2.78 -9.91
N LEU A 20 2.81 1.75 -9.33
CA LEU A 20 3.01 0.36 -9.76
C LEU A 20 1.82 -0.09 -10.60
N THR A 21 2.12 -0.82 -11.69
CA THR A 21 1.09 -1.55 -12.42
C THR A 21 0.74 -2.83 -11.66
N GLN A 22 -0.38 -3.46 -12.03
CA GLN A 22 -0.72 -4.76 -11.46
C GLN A 22 0.35 -5.81 -11.74
N ASP A 23 0.94 -5.79 -12.94
CA ASP A 23 2.05 -6.68 -13.31
C ASP A 23 3.28 -6.46 -12.42
N GLU A 24 3.63 -5.20 -12.19
CA GLU A 24 4.78 -4.87 -11.36
C GLU A 24 4.59 -5.31 -9.91
N LEU A 25 3.40 -5.06 -9.35
CA LEU A 25 3.11 -5.50 -7.98
C LEU A 25 3.12 -7.03 -7.91
N ALA A 26 2.50 -7.70 -8.87
CA ALA A 26 2.47 -9.16 -8.93
C ALA A 26 3.89 -9.74 -8.96
N TYR A 27 4.77 -9.17 -9.77
CA TYR A 27 6.16 -9.59 -9.84
C TYR A 27 6.85 -9.44 -8.49
N ARG A 28 6.64 -8.30 -7.81
CA ARG A 28 7.31 -8.02 -6.53
C ARG A 28 6.86 -8.94 -5.40
N VAL A 29 5.60 -9.38 -5.43
CA VAL A 29 5.06 -10.28 -4.40
C VAL A 29 4.96 -11.73 -4.87
N ASN A 30 5.55 -12.02 -6.02
CA ASN A 30 5.73 -13.37 -6.56
C ASN A 30 4.42 -14.11 -6.82
N VAL A 31 3.46 -13.40 -7.41
CA VAL A 31 2.20 -13.99 -7.89
C VAL A 31 1.95 -13.53 -9.32
N ASN A 32 0.94 -14.08 -9.99
CA ASN A 32 0.59 -13.61 -11.33
C ASN A 32 -0.34 -12.40 -11.28
N LYS A 33 -0.36 -11.64 -12.39
CA LYS A 33 -1.20 -10.45 -12.52
C LYS A 33 -2.68 -10.75 -12.29
N GLY A 34 -3.16 -11.89 -12.78
CA GLY A 34 -4.56 -12.27 -12.60
C GLY A 34 -4.95 -12.39 -11.14
N HIS A 35 -4.03 -12.87 -10.30
CA HIS A 35 -4.28 -12.98 -8.87
C HIS A 35 -4.41 -11.60 -8.22
N ILE A 36 -3.51 -10.67 -8.55
CA ILE A 36 -3.60 -9.28 -8.08
C ILE A 36 -4.92 -8.65 -8.55
N SER A 37 -5.28 -8.84 -9.81
CA SER A 37 -6.53 -8.30 -10.35
C SER A 37 -7.76 -8.81 -9.57
N ARG A 38 -7.80 -10.10 -9.25
CA ARG A 38 -8.91 -10.68 -8.48
C ARG A 38 -8.95 -10.16 -7.05
N ILE A 39 -7.80 -9.98 -6.42
CA ILE A 39 -7.70 -9.40 -5.08
C ILE A 39 -8.24 -7.98 -5.09
N GLU A 40 -7.82 -7.17 -6.05
CA GLU A 40 -8.25 -5.76 -6.16
C GLU A 40 -9.74 -5.63 -6.43
N ARG A 41 -10.33 -6.59 -7.15
CA ARG A 41 -11.78 -6.62 -7.39
C ARG A 41 -12.58 -7.18 -6.20
N GLY A 42 -11.89 -7.72 -5.20
CA GLY A 42 -12.55 -8.26 -4.02
C GLY A 42 -13.20 -9.63 -4.25
N THR A 43 -12.75 -10.38 -5.26
CA THR A 43 -13.33 -11.69 -5.59
C THR A 43 -12.60 -12.85 -4.92
N VAL A 44 -11.40 -12.63 -4.42
CA VAL A 44 -10.63 -13.65 -3.68
C VAL A 44 -9.92 -12.98 -2.50
N ALA A 45 -9.68 -13.75 -1.46
CA ALA A 45 -8.82 -13.34 -0.36
C ALA A 45 -7.38 -13.74 -0.67
N CYS A 46 -6.43 -13.19 0.07
CA CYS A 46 -5.03 -13.57 -0.06
C CYS A 46 -4.60 -14.42 1.14
N SER A 47 -3.49 -15.15 0.98
CA SER A 47 -2.86 -15.86 2.08
C SER A 47 -2.24 -14.87 3.06
N LEU A 48 -1.94 -15.33 4.28
CA LEU A 48 -1.24 -14.50 5.26
C LEU A 48 0.13 -14.08 4.76
N GLU A 49 0.84 -14.98 4.11
CA GLU A 49 2.14 -14.67 3.52
C GLU A 49 2.05 -13.55 2.49
N LEU A 50 1.08 -13.65 1.58
CA LEU A 50 0.88 -12.61 0.57
C LEU A 50 0.45 -11.29 1.21
N LEU A 51 -0.36 -11.33 2.27
CA LEU A 51 -0.74 -10.14 3.01
C LEU A 51 0.49 -9.41 3.55
N ILE A 52 1.42 -10.15 4.14
CA ILE A 52 2.67 -9.58 4.66
C ILE A 52 3.49 -8.97 3.52
N ASP A 53 3.63 -9.68 2.41
CA ASP A 53 4.38 -9.20 1.26
C ASP A 53 3.75 -7.93 0.67
N LEU A 54 2.43 -7.91 0.55
CA LEU A 54 1.71 -6.72 0.07
C LEU A 54 1.93 -5.53 1.01
N SER A 55 1.86 -5.74 2.32
CA SER A 55 2.06 -4.64 3.27
C SER A 55 3.47 -4.06 3.14
N ASN A 56 4.48 -4.91 2.95
CA ASN A 56 5.86 -4.47 2.79
C ASN A 56 6.05 -3.69 1.48
N GLU A 57 5.54 -4.23 0.37
CA GLU A 57 5.70 -3.57 -0.94
C GLU A 57 4.87 -2.29 -1.06
N LEU A 58 3.74 -2.22 -0.40
CA LEU A 58 2.87 -1.06 -0.42
C LEU A 58 3.19 -0.06 0.69
N HIS A 59 4.18 -0.36 1.52
CA HIS A 59 4.65 0.49 2.63
C HIS A 59 3.52 0.88 3.58
N THR A 60 2.74 -0.10 3.98
CA THR A 60 1.64 0.08 4.91
C THR A 60 1.61 -1.07 5.92
N SER A 61 0.79 -0.93 6.95
CA SER A 61 0.62 -2.01 7.92
C SER A 61 -0.39 -3.04 7.43
N THR A 62 -0.27 -4.27 7.92
CA THR A 62 -1.29 -5.29 7.67
C THR A 62 -2.63 -4.88 8.27
N ASP A 63 -2.60 -4.22 9.43
CA ASP A 63 -3.82 -3.71 10.07
C ASP A 63 -4.57 -2.74 9.18
N PHE A 64 -3.86 -1.79 8.58
CA PHE A 64 -4.49 -0.84 7.67
C PHE A 64 -5.08 -1.54 6.44
N LEU A 65 -4.36 -2.47 5.84
CA LEU A 65 -4.87 -3.23 4.69
C LEU A 65 -6.15 -3.98 5.05
N LEU A 66 -6.19 -4.59 6.23
CA LEU A 66 -7.31 -5.44 6.65
C LEU A 66 -8.53 -4.64 7.12
N THR A 67 -8.31 -3.56 7.85
CA THR A 67 -9.37 -2.85 8.54
C THR A 67 -9.59 -1.41 8.08
N GLY A 68 -8.61 -0.83 7.40
CA GLY A 68 -8.61 0.60 7.09
C GLY A 68 -8.33 1.49 8.30
N ILE A 69 -7.93 0.90 9.42
CA ILE A 69 -7.63 1.61 10.66
C ILE A 69 -6.14 1.45 10.96
N GLY A 70 -5.48 2.52 11.39
CA GLY A 70 -4.06 2.53 11.70
C GLY A 70 -3.32 3.56 10.87
N PRO A 71 -1.97 3.55 10.87
CA PRO A 71 -1.19 4.46 10.05
C PRO A 71 -1.55 4.27 8.58
N SER A 72 -2.07 5.33 7.95
CA SER A 72 -2.48 5.32 6.55
C SER A 72 -1.42 6.00 5.69
N ASN A 73 -1.57 5.87 4.37
CA ASN A 73 -0.75 6.59 3.41
C ASN A 73 -0.80 8.10 3.60
N ASP A 74 -1.98 8.62 3.93
CA ASP A 74 -2.14 10.07 4.12
C ASP A 74 -1.31 10.56 5.30
N PHE A 75 -1.32 9.81 6.40
CA PHE A 75 -0.52 10.15 7.57
C PHE A 75 0.97 10.09 7.25
N ALA A 76 1.42 9.01 6.60
CA ALA A 76 2.82 8.87 6.20
C ALA A 76 3.25 9.98 5.24
N LYS A 77 2.36 10.38 4.34
CA LYS A 77 2.61 11.47 3.40
C LYS A 77 2.82 12.79 4.14
N GLU A 78 2.00 13.11 5.13
CA GLU A 78 2.15 14.32 5.93
C GLU A 78 3.48 14.33 6.67
N GLU A 79 3.89 13.22 7.25
CA GLU A 79 5.18 13.11 7.93
C GLU A 79 6.34 13.33 6.96
N ILE A 80 6.27 12.77 5.77
CA ILE A 80 7.29 12.94 4.73
C ILE A 80 7.35 14.40 4.30
N GLU A 81 6.21 15.03 4.05
CA GLU A 81 6.16 16.44 3.65
C GLU A 81 6.75 17.35 4.74
N THR A 82 6.46 17.07 6.00
CA THR A 82 7.02 17.82 7.13
C THR A 82 8.54 17.65 7.17
N ALA A 83 9.04 16.43 7.02
CA ALA A 83 10.48 16.17 6.99
C ALA A 83 11.16 16.89 5.84
N ILE A 84 10.55 16.88 4.65
CA ILE A 84 11.08 17.61 3.48
C ILE A 84 11.14 19.11 3.77
N SER A 85 10.11 19.68 4.38
CA SER A 85 10.10 21.10 4.74
C SER A 85 11.22 21.46 5.71
N ILE A 86 11.44 20.63 6.72
CA ILE A 86 12.51 20.84 7.70
C ILE A 86 13.86 20.78 7.01
N LEU A 87 14.10 19.77 6.19
CA LEU A 87 15.36 19.61 5.45
C LEU A 87 15.61 20.78 4.51
N SER A 88 14.58 21.25 3.82
CA SER A 88 14.69 22.42 2.92
C SER A 88 15.04 23.68 3.69
N SER A 89 14.48 23.89 4.87
CA SER A 89 14.80 25.02 5.72
C SER A 89 16.26 24.98 6.18
N ILE A 90 16.76 23.81 6.56
CA ILE A 90 18.16 23.62 6.95
C ILE A 90 19.08 23.92 5.77
N LYS A 91 18.74 23.45 4.59
CA LYS A 91 19.53 23.68 3.38
C LYS A 91 19.67 25.17 3.08
N GLN A 92 18.62 25.96 3.31
CA GLN A 92 18.65 27.40 3.09
C GLN A 92 19.55 28.12 4.08
N LEU A 93 19.80 27.56 5.26
CA LEU A 93 20.66 28.13 6.27
C LEU A 93 22.15 27.85 6.03
N LEU A 94 22.43 26.86 5.18
CA LEU A 94 23.80 26.50 4.83
C LEU A 94 24.29 27.28 3.62
#